data_7e72d708b5cc7feb6a2b20456fed7ff1
#
_entry.id   7e72d708b5cc7feb6a2b20456fed7ff1
#
_cell.length_a   1.000
_cell.length_b   1.000
_cell.length_c   1.000
_cell.angle_alpha   90.00
_cell.angle_beta   90.00
_cell.angle_gamma   90.00
#
_symmetry.space_group_name_H-M   'P 1'
#
loop_
_entity.id
_entity.type
_entity.pdbx_description
1 polymer ?
#
loop_
_entity_poly.entity_id
_entity_poly.type
_entity_poly.pdbx_seq_one_letter_code
_entity_poly.pdbx_strand_id
1 'polypeptide(L)'
;RRWSVWLVALLSAVVMGCSAPSSPASSSTPTSSRATISATARPSDGLPTIREDQLPSEAQHTLNLINAGGPFPFRRDGIVYHNNSGALPHHEDGWYHEYTVVTPGVSGRGPRRIVCGSDAACFWTADHYSTFRRIVR
;
A
#
# COMPACT_ATOMS: atom_id res chain seq x y z
N ARG A 1 -28.17 22.30 -18.01
CA ARG A 1 -29.20 21.51 -18.71
C ARG A 1 -28.79 20.03 -18.61
N ARG A 2 -29.43 19.14 -18.02
CA ARG A 2 -30.77 18.73 -17.62
C ARG A 2 -30.61 17.62 -16.58
N TRP A 3 -31.25 17.82 -15.50
CA TRP A 3 -31.56 16.90 -14.43
C TRP A 3 -32.43 15.75 -14.95
N SER A 4 -32.21 14.54 -14.52
CA SER A 4 -33.22 13.50 -14.55
C SER A 4 -33.20 12.74 -13.26
N VAL A 5 -34.16 13.04 -12.45
CA VAL A 5 -34.58 12.35 -11.23
C VAL A 5 -35.36 11.11 -11.68
N TRP A 6 -35.05 9.95 -11.13
CA TRP A 6 -35.95 8.81 -11.12
C TRP A 6 -36.13 8.31 -9.69
N LEU A 7 -37.30 8.65 -9.20
CA LEU A 7 -37.99 8.10 -8.03
C LEU A 7 -38.92 6.99 -8.53
N VAL A 8 -39.01 5.85 -7.86
CA VAL A 8 -40.19 4.96 -7.69
C VAL A 8 -39.73 3.80 -6.81
N ALA A 9 -40.10 3.69 -5.56
CA ALA A 9 -41.34 3.28 -4.91
C ALA A 9 -41.41 1.77 -4.63
N LEU A 10 -41.37 1.45 -3.33
CA LEU A 10 -42.14 0.50 -2.52
C LEU A 10 -42.70 -0.77 -3.17
N LEU A 11 -42.40 -1.93 -2.55
CA LEU A 11 -43.46 -2.85 -2.16
C LEU A 11 -43.05 -3.74 -0.96
N SER A 12 -43.86 -3.69 0.06
CA SER A 12 -43.88 -4.50 1.27
C SER A 12 -44.43 -5.91 0.96
N ALA A 13 -43.87 -6.94 1.60
CA ALA A 13 -44.61 -8.16 1.88
C ALA A 13 -44.19 -8.76 3.22
N VAL A 14 -45.11 -8.69 4.16
CA VAL A 14 -45.10 -9.38 5.46
C VAL A 14 -45.62 -10.80 5.22
N VAL A 15 -44.93 -11.82 5.76
CA VAL A 15 -45.54 -13.13 6.07
C VAL A 15 -45.07 -13.59 7.44
N MET A 16 -46.01 -13.63 8.32
CA MET A 16 -45.99 -14.31 9.65
C MET A 16 -45.93 -15.81 9.48
N GLY A 17 -45.20 -16.47 10.37
CA GLY A 17 -45.31 -17.94 10.55
C GLY A 17 -44.64 -18.36 11.86
N CYS A 18 -45.45 -18.57 12.88
CA CYS A 18 -45.12 -19.13 14.20
C CYS A 18 -44.66 -20.58 14.12
N SER A 19 -43.74 -21.00 14.99
CA SER A 19 -43.94 -22.05 16.01
C SER A 19 -42.59 -22.44 16.62
N ALA A 20 -42.44 -22.30 17.93
CA ALA A 20 -41.50 -23.00 18.83
C ALA A 20 -42.18 -24.32 19.30
N PRO A 21 -41.59 -25.17 20.16
CA PRO A 21 -40.29 -25.18 20.86
C PRO A 21 -39.60 -26.56 20.88
N SER A 22 -38.35 -26.63 21.31
CA SER A 22 -37.82 -27.66 22.23
C SER A 22 -36.32 -27.53 22.41
N SER A 23 -35.88 -27.11 23.59
CA SER A 23 -34.53 -27.42 24.11
C SER A 23 -34.58 -28.85 24.69
N PRO A 24 -33.42 -29.59 24.82
CA PRO A 24 -32.48 -29.25 25.87
C PRO A 24 -30.98 -29.60 25.62
N ALA A 25 -30.18 -29.06 26.51
CA ALA A 25 -28.95 -29.60 27.10
C ALA A 25 -27.60 -29.40 26.39
N SER A 26 -26.86 -28.47 26.96
CA SER A 26 -25.50 -28.55 27.51
C SER A 26 -24.43 -29.31 26.72
N SER A 27 -23.52 -28.54 26.18
CA SER A 27 -22.08 -28.87 26.23
C SER A 27 -21.28 -27.61 26.04
N SER A 28 -20.73 -27.08 27.10
CA SER A 28 -19.74 -26.03 27.17
C SER A 28 -18.44 -26.54 26.59
N THR A 29 -18.11 -26.03 25.38
CA THR A 29 -16.75 -26.14 24.85
C THR A 29 -16.16 -24.74 24.89
N PRO A 30 -15.00 -24.54 25.54
CA PRO A 30 -14.35 -23.23 25.48
C PRO A 30 -13.84 -23.00 24.07
N THR A 31 -14.52 -22.14 23.35
CA THR A 31 -14.02 -21.60 22.09
C THR A 31 -12.77 -20.81 22.39
N SER A 32 -11.63 -21.44 22.20
CA SER A 32 -10.34 -20.81 22.06
C SER A 32 -10.47 -19.80 20.94
N SER A 33 -10.60 -18.53 21.30
CA SER A 33 -10.44 -17.42 20.35
C SER A 33 -9.02 -17.47 19.80
N ARG A 34 -8.86 -18.24 18.74
CA ARG A 34 -7.69 -18.17 17.90
C ARG A 34 -7.70 -16.77 17.27
N ALA A 35 -6.96 -15.87 17.90
CA ALA A 35 -6.61 -14.61 17.26
C ALA A 35 -6.01 -14.95 15.90
N THR A 36 -6.77 -14.68 14.86
CA THR A 36 -6.30 -14.72 13.48
C THR A 36 -5.33 -13.53 13.36
N ILE A 37 -4.06 -13.77 13.67
CA ILE A 37 -3.00 -12.92 13.21
C ILE A 37 -3.08 -12.98 11.69
N SER A 38 -3.62 -11.93 11.08
CA SER A 38 -3.46 -11.71 9.65
C SER A 38 -1.96 -11.70 9.37
N ALA A 39 -1.46 -12.86 8.95
CA ALA A 39 -0.14 -12.96 8.39
C ALA A 39 -0.16 -12.07 7.14
N THR A 40 0.32 -10.84 7.26
CA THR A 40 0.64 -10.00 6.12
C THR A 40 1.58 -10.83 5.26
N ALA A 41 1.08 -11.29 4.13
CA ALA A 41 1.84 -12.12 3.20
C ALA A 41 3.15 -11.38 2.90
N ARG A 42 4.26 -12.02 3.24
CA ARG A 42 5.59 -11.48 2.96
C ARG A 42 5.72 -11.36 1.44
N PRO A 43 6.06 -10.18 0.91
CA PRO A 43 6.25 -10.04 -0.54
C PRO A 43 7.21 -11.10 -1.06
N SER A 44 6.86 -11.74 -2.18
CA SER A 44 7.60 -12.89 -2.75
C SER A 44 8.83 -12.49 -3.56
N ASP A 45 9.19 -11.21 -3.59
CA ASP A 45 10.33 -10.68 -4.37
C ASP A 45 11.71 -10.92 -3.74
N GLY A 46 11.74 -11.50 -2.55
CA GLY A 46 13.01 -11.82 -1.85
C GLY A 46 13.76 -10.61 -1.31
N LEU A 47 13.27 -9.39 -1.52
CA LEU A 47 13.92 -8.18 -1.02
C LEU A 47 13.68 -8.02 0.49
N PRO A 48 14.67 -7.49 1.23
CA PRO A 48 14.46 -7.12 2.61
C PRO A 48 13.38 -6.03 2.70
N THR A 49 12.59 -6.07 3.76
CA THR A 49 11.52 -5.10 4.00
C THR A 49 11.96 -4.01 4.97
N ILE A 50 11.31 -2.86 4.88
CA ILE A 50 11.38 -1.78 5.85
C ILE A 50 9.97 -1.23 6.08
N ARG A 51 9.58 -1.04 7.32
CA ARG A 51 8.30 -0.41 7.63
C ARG A 51 8.34 1.07 7.33
N GLU A 52 7.21 1.63 6.91
CA GLU A 52 7.09 3.07 6.61
C GLU A 52 7.51 3.93 7.81
N ASP A 53 7.14 3.53 9.04
CA ASP A 53 7.48 4.22 10.29
C ASP A 53 8.97 4.13 10.67
N GLN A 54 9.72 3.22 10.06
CA GLN A 54 11.17 3.04 10.26
C GLN A 54 12.01 3.80 9.23
N LEU A 55 11.37 4.40 8.24
CA LEU A 55 12.06 5.24 7.25
C LEU A 55 12.51 6.56 7.89
N PRO A 56 13.60 7.19 7.38
CA PRO A 56 13.91 8.57 7.73
C PRO A 56 12.73 9.50 7.46
N SER A 57 12.58 10.55 8.25
CA SER A 57 11.46 11.52 8.12
C SER A 57 11.34 12.11 6.73
N GLU A 58 12.47 12.34 6.06
CA GLU A 58 12.51 12.86 4.69
C GLU A 58 11.94 11.84 3.68
N ALA A 59 12.14 10.54 3.93
CA ALA A 59 11.57 9.49 3.08
C ALA A 59 10.06 9.34 3.32
N GLN A 60 9.61 9.42 4.58
CA GLN A 60 8.19 9.43 4.92
C GLN A 60 7.50 10.65 4.26
N HIS A 61 8.13 11.83 4.31
CA HIS A 61 7.62 13.02 3.64
C HIS A 61 7.49 12.81 2.12
N THR A 62 8.52 12.23 1.49
CA THR A 62 8.47 11.93 0.06
C THR A 62 7.37 10.93 -0.29
N LEU A 63 7.15 9.89 0.53
CA LEU A 63 6.02 8.95 0.36
C LEU A 63 4.66 9.67 0.42
N ASN A 64 4.51 10.60 1.35
CA ASN A 64 3.27 11.40 1.44
C ASN A 64 3.04 12.24 0.17
N LEU A 65 4.10 12.82 -0.40
CA LEU A 65 4.01 13.55 -1.68
C LEU A 65 3.66 12.60 -2.83
N ILE A 66 4.23 11.40 -2.89
CA ILE A 66 3.90 10.39 -3.90
C ILE A 66 2.42 10.01 -3.81
N ASN A 67 1.91 9.74 -2.61
CA ASN A 67 0.50 9.41 -2.38
C ASN A 67 -0.45 10.55 -2.75
N ALA A 68 -0.01 11.81 -2.59
CA ALA A 68 -0.77 13.01 -2.93
C ALA A 68 -0.66 13.41 -4.43
N GLY A 69 0.24 12.78 -5.20
CA GLY A 69 0.49 13.17 -6.58
C GLY A 69 1.33 14.45 -6.75
N GLY A 70 2.10 14.83 -5.73
CA GLY A 70 2.94 16.04 -5.70
C GLY A 70 2.34 17.19 -4.89
N PRO A 71 2.87 18.40 -5.02
CA PRO A 71 3.98 18.78 -5.89
C PRO A 71 5.34 18.23 -5.44
N PHE A 72 6.21 17.90 -6.39
CA PHE A 72 7.53 17.34 -6.10
C PHE A 72 8.62 18.42 -6.14
N PRO A 73 9.60 18.37 -5.20
CA PRO A 73 10.62 19.40 -5.09
C PRO A 73 11.70 19.34 -6.18
N PHE A 74 11.90 18.20 -6.82
CA PHE A 74 12.94 18.02 -7.83
C PHE A 74 12.34 17.73 -9.20
N ARG A 75 12.89 18.37 -10.25
CA ARG A 75 12.42 18.22 -11.64
C ARG A 75 12.48 16.78 -12.18
N ARG A 76 13.29 15.94 -11.58
CA ARG A 76 13.44 14.52 -11.96
C ARG A 76 12.56 13.57 -11.14
N ASP A 77 11.75 14.07 -10.24
CA ASP A 77 10.83 13.23 -9.53
C ASP A 77 9.69 12.78 -10.45
N GLY A 78 9.33 11.51 -10.36
CA GLY A 78 8.34 10.91 -11.23
C GLY A 78 8.84 10.47 -12.61
N ILE A 79 10.13 10.57 -12.91
CA ILE A 79 10.68 10.01 -14.16
C ILE A 79 10.78 8.50 -14.09
N VAL A 80 10.79 7.85 -15.25
CA VAL A 80 10.94 6.39 -15.37
C VAL A 80 12.29 5.94 -14.80
N TYR A 81 12.25 4.92 -13.97
CA TYR A 81 13.40 4.16 -13.50
C TYR A 81 13.49 2.83 -14.26
N HIS A 82 14.49 2.65 -15.09
CA HIS A 82 14.60 1.53 -16.04
C HIS A 82 15.02 0.19 -15.42
N ASN A 83 15.38 0.13 -14.14
CA ASN A 83 15.82 -1.07 -13.44
C ASN A 83 16.90 -1.90 -14.18
N ASN A 84 17.83 -1.25 -14.85
CA ASN A 84 18.85 -1.88 -15.70
C ASN A 84 19.75 -2.89 -14.96
N SER A 85 19.90 -2.70 -13.65
CA SER A 85 20.67 -3.63 -12.79
C SER A 85 19.89 -4.88 -12.40
N GLY A 86 18.57 -4.92 -12.65
CA GLY A 86 17.69 -6.00 -12.18
C GLY A 86 17.57 -6.08 -10.66
N ALA A 87 17.87 -4.99 -9.94
CA ALA A 87 17.81 -4.97 -8.48
C ALA A 87 16.38 -5.00 -7.90
N LEU A 88 15.39 -4.61 -8.70
CA LEU A 88 13.96 -4.75 -8.41
C LEU A 88 13.35 -5.88 -9.25
N PRO A 89 12.16 -6.40 -8.88
CA PRO A 89 11.43 -7.35 -9.69
C PRO A 89 11.33 -6.92 -11.15
N HIS A 90 11.41 -7.88 -12.06
CA HIS A 90 11.36 -7.57 -13.49
C HIS A 90 9.94 -7.15 -13.91
N HIS A 91 9.83 -5.99 -14.54
CA HIS A 91 8.63 -5.47 -15.19
C HIS A 91 9.01 -4.80 -16.52
N GLU A 92 8.03 -4.48 -17.33
CA GLU A 92 8.22 -3.74 -18.57
C GLU A 92 8.75 -2.31 -18.34
N ASP A 93 9.36 -1.73 -19.34
CA ASP A 93 9.85 -0.35 -19.26
C ASP A 93 8.69 0.63 -19.02
N GLY A 94 8.93 1.62 -18.18
CA GLY A 94 7.88 2.56 -17.74
C GLY A 94 7.08 2.09 -16.53
N TRP A 95 7.29 0.86 -16.02
CA TRP A 95 6.61 0.38 -14.82
C TRP A 95 7.01 1.13 -13.55
N TYR A 96 8.30 1.44 -13.41
CA TYR A 96 8.86 2.08 -12.23
C TYR A 96 9.09 3.56 -12.43
N HIS A 97 8.83 4.35 -11.38
CA HIS A 97 9.11 5.78 -11.30
C HIS A 97 9.97 6.10 -10.09
N GLU A 98 10.98 6.97 -10.25
CA GLU A 98 11.88 7.35 -9.17
C GLU A 98 11.54 8.71 -8.57
N TYR A 99 11.76 8.83 -7.26
CA TYR A 99 11.56 10.08 -6.50
C TYR A 99 12.76 10.34 -5.60
N THR A 100 13.18 11.58 -5.55
CA THR A 100 14.33 12.00 -4.71
C THR A 100 13.89 12.16 -3.26
N VAL A 101 14.67 11.58 -2.36
CA VAL A 101 14.55 11.85 -0.92
C VAL A 101 15.67 12.77 -0.50
N VAL A 102 15.34 13.88 0.15
CA VAL A 102 16.31 14.84 0.67
C VAL A 102 17.32 14.12 1.55
N THR A 103 18.60 14.41 1.32
CA THR A 103 19.69 13.88 2.16
C THR A 103 20.25 15.04 2.99
N PRO A 104 20.03 15.05 4.31
CA PRO A 104 20.54 16.13 5.18
C PRO A 104 22.05 16.35 5.01
N GLY A 105 22.46 17.60 4.94
CA GLY A 105 23.87 17.97 4.80
C GLY A 105 24.46 17.82 3.40
N VAL A 106 23.65 17.37 2.42
CA VAL A 106 24.08 17.24 1.01
C VAL A 106 23.38 18.29 0.17
N SER A 107 24.14 19.08 -0.59
CA SER A 107 23.56 19.98 -1.59
C SER A 107 23.07 19.20 -2.81
N GLY A 108 21.87 19.53 -3.31
CA GLY A 108 21.26 18.86 -4.45
C GLY A 108 20.49 17.59 -4.10
N ARG A 109 20.47 16.61 -5.03
CA ARG A 109 19.58 15.44 -4.90
C ARG A 109 20.06 14.39 -3.89
N GLY A 110 21.34 14.35 -3.55
CA GLY A 110 21.90 13.27 -2.71
C GLY A 110 21.68 11.86 -3.29
N PRO A 111 22.04 10.79 -2.55
CA PRO A 111 21.91 9.40 -3.02
C PRO A 111 20.57 8.74 -2.73
N ARG A 112 19.76 9.31 -1.84
CA ARG A 112 18.53 8.66 -1.36
C ARG A 112 17.40 8.74 -2.38
N ARG A 113 16.70 7.61 -2.63
CA ARG A 113 15.56 7.53 -3.56
C ARG A 113 14.44 6.65 -3.01
N ILE A 114 13.24 6.92 -3.50
CA ILE A 114 12.13 5.97 -3.48
C ILE A 114 11.80 5.65 -4.93
N VAL A 115 11.63 4.37 -5.24
CA VAL A 115 11.19 3.89 -6.55
C VAL A 115 9.86 3.18 -6.35
N CYS A 116 8.81 3.60 -7.05
CA CYS A 116 7.48 2.99 -6.95
C CYS A 116 7.05 2.40 -8.29
N GLY A 117 6.46 1.21 -8.23
CA GLY A 117 5.84 0.56 -9.37
C GLY A 117 4.40 1.04 -9.62
N SER A 118 3.87 0.74 -10.80
CA SER A 118 2.49 1.04 -11.18
C SER A 118 1.45 0.34 -10.30
N ASP A 119 1.85 -0.70 -9.57
CA ASP A 119 1.06 -1.42 -8.55
C ASP A 119 1.09 -0.75 -7.16
N ALA A 120 1.68 0.43 -7.05
CA ALA A 120 1.93 1.17 -5.81
C ALA A 120 2.89 0.48 -4.83
N ALA A 121 3.59 -0.59 -5.23
CA ALA A 121 4.69 -1.14 -4.46
C ALA A 121 5.88 -0.18 -4.51
N CYS A 122 6.38 0.25 -3.35
CA CYS A 122 7.48 1.19 -3.26
C CYS A 122 8.71 0.55 -2.62
N PHE A 123 9.88 1.00 -3.05
CA PHE A 123 11.20 0.52 -2.65
C PHE A 123 12.09 1.67 -2.25
N TRP A 124 12.77 1.51 -1.12
CA TRP A 124 13.68 2.48 -0.55
C TRP A 124 15.13 2.12 -0.87
N THR A 125 15.94 3.11 -1.28
CA THR A 125 17.39 3.01 -1.40
C THR A 125 18.05 4.23 -0.75
N ALA A 126 19.11 4.00 0.02
CA ALA A 126 19.91 5.06 0.64
C ALA A 126 21.24 5.31 -0.08
N ASP A 127 21.62 4.46 -1.03
CA ASP A 127 22.94 4.31 -1.62
C ASP A 127 22.95 4.36 -3.15
N HIS A 128 22.04 5.16 -3.71
CA HIS A 128 21.94 5.41 -5.14
C HIS A 128 21.73 4.13 -5.96
N TYR A 129 20.71 3.35 -5.56
CA TYR A 129 20.23 2.11 -6.20
C TYR A 129 21.15 0.87 -6.00
N SER A 130 22.15 0.92 -5.13
CA SER A 130 23.01 -0.23 -4.85
C SER A 130 22.27 -1.30 -4.04
N THR A 131 21.44 -0.87 -3.08
CA THR A 131 20.58 -1.77 -2.32
C THR A 131 19.16 -1.26 -2.25
N PHE A 132 18.19 -2.17 -2.19
CA PHE A 132 16.78 -1.84 -2.05
C PHE A 132 16.13 -2.56 -0.87
N ARG A 133 15.14 -1.90 -0.27
CA ARG A 133 14.22 -2.50 0.69
C ARG A 133 12.79 -2.21 0.25
N ARG A 134 11.94 -3.23 0.24
CA ARG A 134 10.51 -3.02 -0.01
C ARG A 134 9.89 -2.29 1.18
N ILE A 135 9.18 -1.21 0.91
CA ILE A 135 8.45 -0.46 1.94
C ILE A 135 7.14 -1.20 2.24
N VAL A 136 6.88 -1.44 3.52
CA VAL A 136 5.64 -2.07 4.01
C VAL A 136 4.98 -1.15 5.04
N ARG A 137 3.65 -1.11 5.03
CA ARG A 137 2.82 -0.30 5.95
C ARG A 137 2.49 -1.07 7.21
#